data_130b970bc2517c51de87e46b7ee40ddd
#
_entry.id   130b970bc2517c51de87e46b7ee40ddd
#
_cell.length_a   1.000
_cell.length_b   1.000
_cell.length_c   1.000
_cell.angle_alpha   90.00
_cell.angle_beta   90.00
_cell.angle_gamma   90.00
#
_symmetry.space_group_name_H-M   'P 1'
#
loop_
_entity.id
_entity.type
_entity.pdbx_description
1 polymer ?
#
loop_
_entity_poly.entity_id
_entity_poly.type
_entity_poly.pdbx_seq_one_letter_code
_entity_poly.pdbx_strand_id
1 'polypeptide(L)'
;MNASPSLRNRIAHQVRDIPRSGIRDFFDIVSTMKDVISLGIGEPDFDTPWHVRESTVFSLERGATHYTSNLGYLELRQALSKYVRKQFGADYDPENEILVTVGVSEALDIALRALLNPGDEVLFHE
;
A
#
# COMPACT_ATOMS: atom_id res chain seq x y z
N MET A 1 -2.81 -46.01 3.68
CA MET A 1 -2.99 -44.87 2.76
C MET A 1 -2.60 -43.62 3.52
N ASN A 2 -1.43 -43.04 3.23
CA ASN A 2 -1.00 -41.79 3.88
C ASN A 2 -1.85 -40.65 3.31
N ALA A 3 -2.72 -40.09 4.13
CA ALA A 3 -3.43 -38.87 3.76
C ALA A 3 -2.40 -37.77 3.42
N SER A 4 -2.51 -37.18 2.26
CA SER A 4 -1.67 -36.06 1.86
C SER A 4 -1.77 -34.95 2.92
N PRO A 5 -0.67 -34.39 3.41
CA PRO A 5 -0.73 -33.33 4.41
C PRO A 5 -1.58 -32.19 3.85
N SER A 6 -2.52 -31.72 4.66
CA SER A 6 -3.41 -30.61 4.30
C SER A 6 -2.57 -29.42 3.83
N LEU A 7 -3.01 -28.71 2.79
CA LEU A 7 -2.33 -27.51 2.29
C LEU A 7 -2.10 -26.48 3.41
N ARG A 8 -2.97 -26.44 4.41
CA ARG A 8 -2.84 -25.60 5.60
C ARG A 8 -1.53 -25.85 6.36
N ASN A 9 -1.01 -27.08 6.34
CA ASN A 9 0.26 -27.43 7.00
C ASN A 9 1.50 -26.91 6.26
N ARG A 10 1.33 -26.38 5.04
CA ARG A 10 2.39 -25.73 4.25
C ARG A 10 2.48 -24.24 4.49
N ILE A 11 1.51 -23.64 5.19
CA ILE A 11 1.50 -22.23 5.52
C ILE A 11 2.48 -22.01 6.70
N ALA A 12 3.33 -20.99 6.58
CA ALA A 12 4.26 -20.61 7.64
C ALA A 12 3.51 -20.31 8.94
N HIS A 13 4.07 -20.72 10.09
CA HIS A 13 3.42 -20.60 11.39
C HIS A 13 3.04 -19.15 11.71
N GLN A 14 3.92 -18.21 11.38
CA GLN A 14 3.71 -16.77 11.59
C GLN A 14 2.53 -16.16 10.82
N VAL A 15 2.01 -16.86 9.78
CA VAL A 15 0.89 -16.37 8.95
C VAL A 15 -0.37 -17.20 9.13
N ARG A 16 -0.20 -18.48 9.56
CA ARG A 16 -1.30 -19.45 9.67
C ARG A 16 -2.43 -19.00 10.57
N ASP A 17 -2.07 -18.32 11.65
CA ASP A 17 -2.98 -17.97 12.73
C ASP A 17 -3.42 -16.50 12.68
N ILE A 18 -2.99 -15.76 11.62
CA ILE A 18 -3.50 -14.41 11.38
C ILE A 18 -4.97 -14.50 10.96
N PRO A 19 -5.89 -13.88 11.71
CA PRO A 19 -7.31 -13.89 11.36
C PRO A 19 -7.55 -13.08 10.07
N ARG A 20 -8.63 -13.37 9.37
CA ARG A 20 -9.11 -12.53 8.28
C ARG A 20 -9.47 -11.15 8.82
N SER A 21 -9.24 -10.13 8.00
CA SER A 21 -9.65 -8.77 8.34
C SER A 21 -11.19 -8.67 8.36
N GLY A 22 -11.77 -8.38 9.53
CA GLY A 22 -13.22 -8.21 9.67
C GLY A 22 -13.78 -7.06 8.82
N ILE A 23 -12.96 -6.06 8.50
CA ILE A 23 -13.33 -4.98 7.58
C ILE A 23 -13.66 -5.54 6.19
N ARG A 24 -12.89 -6.51 5.68
CA ARG A 24 -13.17 -7.11 4.36
C ARG A 24 -14.46 -7.92 4.36
N ASP A 25 -14.71 -8.69 5.42
CA ASP A 25 -15.96 -9.46 5.55
C ASP A 25 -17.18 -8.50 5.57
N PHE A 26 -17.03 -7.32 6.19
CA PHE A 26 -18.05 -6.27 6.17
C PHE A 26 -18.28 -5.71 4.77
N PHE A 27 -17.22 -5.49 3.99
CA PHE A 27 -17.34 -5.04 2.59
C PHE A 27 -18.06 -6.02 1.70
N ASP A 28 -17.75 -7.30 1.84
CA ASP A 28 -18.43 -8.36 1.08
C ASP A 28 -19.93 -8.33 1.34
N ILE A 29 -20.36 -8.04 2.56
CA ILE A 29 -21.78 -7.88 2.93
C ILE A 29 -22.36 -6.62 2.30
N VAL A 30 -21.72 -5.46 2.49
CA VAL A 30 -22.22 -4.17 2.00
C VAL A 30 -22.32 -4.13 0.48
N SER A 31 -21.38 -4.75 -0.23
CA SER A 31 -21.38 -4.81 -1.70
C SER A 31 -22.60 -5.54 -2.30
N THR A 32 -23.26 -6.39 -1.50
CA THR A 32 -24.49 -7.10 -1.90
C THR A 32 -25.78 -6.34 -1.57
N MET A 33 -25.69 -5.28 -0.80
CA MET A 33 -26.85 -4.49 -0.37
C MET A 33 -27.19 -3.41 -1.41
N LYS A 34 -28.48 -3.18 -1.64
CA LYS A 34 -29.00 -2.10 -2.47
C LYS A 34 -29.48 -0.96 -1.58
N ASP A 35 -29.39 0.27 -2.08
CA ASP A 35 -29.88 1.47 -1.41
C ASP A 35 -29.27 1.73 -0.02
N VAL A 36 -27.99 1.43 0.14
CA VAL A 36 -27.22 1.66 1.38
C VAL A 36 -26.19 2.76 1.15
N ILE A 37 -26.19 3.74 2.04
CA ILE A 37 -25.10 4.72 2.13
C ILE A 37 -24.03 4.13 3.05
N SER A 38 -22.86 3.76 2.50
CA SER A 38 -21.76 3.21 3.28
C SER A 38 -20.94 4.33 3.91
N LEU A 39 -20.75 4.26 5.22
CA LEU A 39 -19.80 5.07 5.98
C LEU A 39 -18.60 4.24 6.46
N GLY A 40 -18.40 3.07 5.88
CA GLY A 40 -17.42 2.08 6.36
C GLY A 40 -15.98 2.36 5.91
N ILE A 41 -15.76 2.98 4.76
CA ILE A 41 -14.43 3.39 4.30
C ILE A 41 -14.41 4.90 4.09
N GLY A 42 -13.34 5.53 4.56
CA GLY A 42 -13.03 6.91 4.26
C GLY A 42 -12.30 7.01 2.91
N GLU A 43 -13.04 7.02 1.82
CA GLU A 43 -12.51 7.28 0.49
C GLU A 43 -13.15 8.55 -0.11
N PRO A 44 -12.42 9.29 -0.95
CA PRO A 44 -12.98 10.46 -1.62
C PRO A 44 -14.15 10.07 -2.53
N ASP A 45 -15.27 10.74 -2.39
CA ASP A 45 -16.47 10.61 -3.26
C ASP A 45 -16.33 11.45 -4.54
N PHE A 46 -15.14 11.56 -5.07
CA PHE A 46 -14.82 12.32 -6.28
C PHE A 46 -14.00 11.47 -7.22
N ASP A 47 -14.31 11.54 -8.50
CA ASP A 47 -13.45 11.00 -9.53
C ASP A 47 -12.06 11.67 -9.50
N THR A 48 -11.04 10.89 -9.86
CA THR A 48 -9.71 11.46 -10.10
C THR A 48 -9.79 12.64 -11.07
N PRO A 49 -9.18 13.79 -10.77
CA PRO A 49 -9.22 14.97 -11.62
C PRO A 49 -8.85 14.67 -13.09
N TRP A 50 -9.56 15.29 -14.01
CA TRP A 50 -9.42 15.04 -15.45
C TRP A 50 -7.97 15.06 -15.93
N HIS A 51 -7.23 16.09 -15.58
CA HIS A 51 -5.82 16.26 -16.02
C HIS A 51 -4.89 15.13 -15.53
N VAL A 52 -5.19 14.51 -14.38
CA VAL A 52 -4.43 13.36 -13.86
C VAL A 52 -4.76 12.10 -14.67
N ARG A 53 -6.06 11.89 -14.97
CA ARG A 53 -6.50 10.76 -15.80
C ARG A 53 -5.90 10.85 -17.21
N GLU A 54 -5.99 12.03 -17.83
CA GLU A 54 -5.44 12.28 -19.16
C GLU A 54 -3.92 12.04 -19.20
N SER A 55 -3.17 12.57 -18.23
CA SER A 55 -1.73 12.36 -18.14
C SER A 55 -1.37 10.89 -17.98
N THR A 56 -2.20 10.12 -17.26
CA THR A 56 -1.99 8.68 -17.09
C THR A 56 -2.18 7.94 -18.42
N VAL A 57 -3.27 8.21 -19.14
CA VAL A 57 -3.53 7.61 -20.47
C VAL A 57 -2.39 7.95 -21.44
N PHE A 58 -2.00 9.21 -21.49
CA PHE A 58 -0.91 9.67 -22.35
C PHE A 58 0.44 8.99 -22.04
N SER A 59 0.74 8.74 -20.76
CA SER A 59 1.94 8.01 -20.36
C SER A 59 1.93 6.57 -20.85
N LEU A 60 0.78 5.90 -20.76
CA LEU A 60 0.61 4.53 -21.27
C LEU A 60 0.75 4.48 -22.81
N GLU A 61 0.15 5.41 -23.53
CA GLU A 61 0.25 5.51 -24.99
C GLU A 61 1.71 5.75 -25.46
N ARG A 62 2.51 6.43 -24.65
CA ARG A 62 3.94 6.63 -24.89
C ARG A 62 4.82 5.46 -24.47
N GLY A 63 4.24 4.38 -23.97
CA GLY A 63 4.98 3.19 -23.60
C GLY A 63 5.68 3.26 -22.24
N ALA A 64 5.22 4.12 -21.32
CA ALA A 64 5.71 4.14 -19.93
C ALA A 64 5.23 2.91 -19.16
N THR A 65 5.59 1.71 -19.64
CA THR A 65 5.12 0.40 -19.12
C THR A 65 6.28 -0.51 -18.72
N HIS A 66 7.48 0.05 -18.58
CA HIS A 66 8.68 -0.70 -18.23
C HIS A 66 8.98 -0.65 -16.73
N TYR A 67 9.86 -1.54 -16.28
CA TYR A 67 10.36 -1.51 -14.92
C TYR A 67 11.06 -0.20 -14.57
N THR A 68 10.89 0.22 -13.33
CA THR A 68 11.61 1.36 -12.76
C THR A 68 12.81 0.89 -11.93
N SER A 69 13.55 1.82 -11.36
CA SER A 69 14.42 1.56 -10.21
C SER A 69 13.59 0.95 -9.06
N ASN A 70 14.21 0.15 -8.21
CA ASN A 70 13.58 -0.39 -6.98
C ASN A 70 13.06 0.71 -6.05
N LEU A 71 13.62 1.90 -6.12
CA LEU A 71 13.16 3.07 -5.35
C LEU A 71 11.98 3.81 -6.03
N GLY A 72 11.60 3.43 -7.23
CA GLY A 72 10.62 4.13 -8.07
C GLY A 72 11.25 5.16 -9.01
N TYR A 73 10.45 5.83 -9.84
CA TYR A 73 10.91 6.86 -10.77
C TYR A 73 11.61 8.01 -10.05
N LEU A 74 12.78 8.41 -10.54
CA LEU A 74 13.54 9.51 -9.95
C LEU A 74 12.77 10.83 -10.02
N GLU A 75 12.11 11.08 -11.14
CA GLU A 75 11.30 12.29 -11.35
C GLU A 75 10.15 12.39 -10.33
N LEU A 76 9.50 11.26 -10.00
CA LEU A 76 8.48 11.21 -8.96
C LEU A 76 9.10 11.50 -7.59
N ARG A 77 10.23 10.88 -7.26
CA ARG A 77 10.94 11.10 -6.00
C ARG A 77 11.40 12.55 -5.84
N GLN A 78 11.88 13.18 -6.92
CA GLN A 78 12.21 14.60 -6.95
C GLN A 78 10.99 15.49 -6.72
N ALA A 79 9.85 15.14 -7.31
CA ALA A 79 8.60 15.87 -7.09
C ALA A 79 8.12 15.73 -5.63
N LEU A 80 8.21 14.52 -5.06
CA LEU A 80 7.89 14.24 -3.66
C LEU A 80 8.80 15.00 -2.69
N SER A 81 10.12 15.01 -2.91
CA SER A 81 11.07 15.79 -2.11
C SER A 81 10.69 17.27 -2.09
N LYS A 82 10.43 17.87 -3.26
CA LYS A 82 9.98 19.26 -3.36
C LYS A 82 8.66 19.51 -2.64
N TYR A 83 7.71 18.60 -2.75
CA TYR A 83 6.42 18.70 -2.10
C TYR A 83 6.55 18.66 -0.57
N VAL A 84 7.27 17.67 -0.05
CA VAL A 84 7.48 17.49 1.40
C VAL A 84 8.22 18.69 1.99
N ARG A 85 9.25 19.19 1.31
CA ARG A 85 9.97 20.39 1.72
C ARG A 85 9.05 21.60 1.79
N LYS A 86 8.20 21.80 0.77
CA LYS A 86 7.27 22.95 0.73
C LYS A 86 6.18 22.86 1.80
N GLN A 87 5.62 21.68 2.04
CA GLN A 87 4.45 21.51 2.92
C GLN A 87 4.84 21.32 4.39
N PHE A 88 5.96 20.66 4.65
CA PHE A 88 6.33 20.22 6.00
C PHE A 88 7.70 20.75 6.45
N GLY A 89 8.45 21.43 5.57
CA GLY A 89 9.77 21.95 5.90
C GLY A 89 10.86 20.86 6.04
N ALA A 90 10.56 19.61 5.70
CA ALA A 90 11.51 18.51 5.76
C ALA A 90 12.20 18.32 4.41
N ASP A 91 13.51 18.12 4.44
CA ASP A 91 14.35 17.98 3.23
C ASP A 91 14.87 16.55 3.16
N TYR A 92 14.60 15.88 2.03
CA TYR A 92 15.04 14.51 1.77
C TYR A 92 15.73 14.42 0.42
N ASP A 93 16.84 13.71 0.36
CA ASP A 93 17.53 13.40 -0.88
C ASP A 93 16.68 12.45 -1.75
N PRO A 94 16.24 12.91 -2.94
CA PRO A 94 15.42 12.06 -3.81
C PRO A 94 16.15 10.84 -4.36
N GLU A 95 17.48 10.81 -4.31
CA GLU A 95 18.25 9.67 -4.82
C GLU A 95 18.31 8.52 -3.80
N ASN A 96 18.38 8.83 -2.49
CA ASN A 96 18.71 7.84 -1.46
C ASN A 96 17.73 7.77 -0.29
N GLU A 97 16.87 8.79 -0.08
CA GLU A 97 16.03 8.89 1.12
C GLU A 97 14.52 8.80 0.83
N ILE A 98 14.13 8.50 -0.42
CA ILE A 98 12.73 8.34 -0.81
C ILE A 98 12.53 7.00 -1.52
N LEU A 99 11.61 6.20 -0.99
CA LEU A 99 11.17 4.94 -1.58
C LEU A 99 9.67 5.03 -1.93
N VAL A 100 9.34 4.70 -3.18
CA VAL A 100 7.95 4.58 -3.63
C VAL A 100 7.50 3.13 -3.48
N THR A 101 6.44 2.90 -2.71
CA THR A 101 5.92 1.57 -2.38
C THR A 101 4.56 1.32 -3.03
N VAL A 102 4.15 0.06 -3.08
CA VAL A 102 2.80 -0.35 -3.49
C VAL A 102 1.82 -0.12 -2.32
N GLY A 103 1.52 1.14 -2.07
CA GLY A 103 0.66 1.60 -0.99
C GLY A 103 1.33 1.64 0.38
N VAL A 104 0.59 2.18 1.35
CA VAL A 104 1.05 2.36 2.74
C VAL A 104 1.30 1.02 3.44
N SER A 105 0.58 -0.03 3.07
CA SER A 105 0.75 -1.35 3.70
C SER A 105 2.15 -1.93 3.45
N GLU A 106 2.68 -1.79 2.23
CA GLU A 106 4.06 -2.19 1.93
C GLU A 106 5.06 -1.29 2.65
N ALA A 107 4.82 0.02 2.69
CA ALA A 107 5.69 0.95 3.40
C ALA A 107 5.82 0.60 4.88
N LEU A 108 4.71 0.28 5.55
CA LEU A 108 4.70 -0.16 6.94
C LEU A 108 5.41 -1.50 7.13
N ASP A 109 5.14 -2.49 6.28
CA ASP A 109 5.80 -3.81 6.37
C ASP A 109 7.31 -3.69 6.22
N ILE A 110 7.78 -2.94 5.22
CA ILE A 110 9.21 -2.71 4.99
C ILE A 110 9.84 -1.95 6.17
N ALA A 111 9.19 -0.89 6.66
CA ALA A 111 9.70 -0.09 7.77
C ALA A 111 9.83 -0.94 9.05
N LEU A 112 8.80 -1.71 9.39
CA LEU A 112 8.83 -2.58 10.57
C LEU A 112 9.90 -3.66 10.46
N ARG A 113 10.04 -4.29 9.28
CA ARG A 113 11.11 -5.29 9.05
C ARG A 113 12.52 -4.70 9.12
N ALA A 114 12.69 -3.44 8.72
CA ALA A 114 14.00 -2.78 8.75
C ALA A 114 14.39 -2.31 10.15
N LEU A 115 13.42 -2.03 11.02
CA LEU A 115 13.64 -1.40 12.32
C LEU A 115 13.57 -2.37 13.50
N LEU A 116 12.80 -3.48 13.37
CA LEU A 116 12.48 -4.35 14.50
C LEU A 116 13.24 -5.67 14.47
N ASN A 117 13.78 -6.05 15.61
CA ASN A 117 14.34 -7.37 15.89
C ASN A 117 13.32 -8.23 16.67
N PRO A 118 13.51 -9.56 16.68
CA PRO A 118 12.71 -10.42 17.55
C PRO A 118 12.84 -10.00 19.02
N GLY A 119 11.70 -9.68 19.66
CA GLY A 119 11.64 -9.23 21.06
C GLY A 119 11.49 -7.71 21.23
N ASP A 120 11.63 -6.91 20.15
CA ASP A 120 11.33 -5.49 20.21
C ASP A 120 9.83 -5.25 20.36
N GLU A 121 9.48 -4.19 21.08
CA GLU A 121 8.09 -3.81 21.36
C GLU A 121 7.64 -2.64 20.47
N VAL A 122 6.41 -2.70 19.98
CA VAL A 122 5.78 -1.63 19.20
C VAL A 122 4.58 -1.12 19.97
N LEU A 123 4.55 0.19 20.25
CA LEU A 123 3.43 0.86 20.87
C LEU A 123 2.53 1.46 19.79
N PHE A 124 1.24 1.12 19.83
CA PHE A 124 0.22 1.73 18.95
C PHE A 124 -1.06 1.96 19.76
N HIS A 125 -1.90 2.88 19.31
CA HIS A 125 -3.21 3.09 19.92
C HIS A 125 -4.24 2.13 19.33
N GLU A 126 -5.21 1.78 20.14
CA GLU A 126 -6.39 1.00 19.74
C GLU A 126 -7.45 1.92 19.09
#